data_285162a3fe7e7cba679715320bc97499
#
_entry.id   285162a3fe7e7cba679715320bc97499
#
_cell.length_a   1.000
_cell.length_b   1.000
_cell.length_c   1.000
_cell.angle_alpha   90.00
_cell.angle_beta   90.00
_cell.angle_gamma   90.00
#
_symmetry.space_group_name_H-M   'P 1'
#
loop_
_entity.id
_entity.type
_entity.pdbx_description
1 polymer ?
#
loop_
_entity_poly.entity_id
_entity_poly.type
_entity_poly.pdbx_seq_one_letter_code
_entity_poly.pdbx_strand_id
1 'polypeptide(L)' 'MRQDEDAIYWTDLIGCNVIDQNSRLLGKIYKLENHGASDLIFIKTDAEDIIIPLEDQFLGNFELEKNTLNVNWE' A
#
# COMPACT_ATOMS: atom_id res chain seq x y z
N MET A 1 -9.72 -18.65 8.88
CA MET A 1 -9.97 -17.68 9.84
C MET A 1 -8.71 -17.01 10.36
N ARG A 2 -8.78 -15.75 10.63
CA ARG A 2 -7.64 -15.03 11.04
C ARG A 2 -7.46 -15.00 12.51
N GLN A 3 -6.23 -15.10 12.95
CA GLN A 3 -5.95 -15.02 14.33
C GLN A 3 -5.27 -13.76 14.71
N ASP A 4 -4.56 -13.14 13.80
CA ASP A 4 -3.76 -11.98 14.15
C ASP A 4 -4.49 -10.74 13.88
N GLU A 5 -5.06 -10.16 14.89
CA GLU A 5 -5.75 -8.92 14.71
C GLU A 5 -4.82 -7.79 14.39
N ASP A 6 -3.58 -7.92 14.81
CA ASP A 6 -2.64 -6.84 14.59
C ASP A 6 -1.97 -6.88 13.25
N ALA A 7 -2.13 -7.97 12.53
CA ALA A 7 -1.42 -8.13 11.26
C ALA A 7 -2.26 -7.61 10.12
N ILE A 8 -1.59 -7.00 9.16
CA ILE A 8 -2.23 -6.60 7.93
C ILE A 8 -1.91 -7.66 6.89
N TYR A 9 -2.93 -8.30 6.39
CA TYR A 9 -2.73 -9.35 5.41
C TYR A 9 -2.54 -8.74 4.05
N TRP A 10 -1.71 -9.39 3.25
CA TRP A 10 -1.42 -8.88 1.93
C TRP A 10 -2.68 -8.74 1.10
N THR A 11 -3.59 -9.71 1.23
CA THR A 11 -4.82 -9.64 0.45
C THR A 11 -5.67 -8.44 0.85
N ASP A 12 -5.51 -7.96 2.07
CA ASP A 12 -6.26 -6.79 2.50
C ASP A 12 -5.75 -5.52 1.83
N LEU A 13 -4.50 -5.53 1.41
CA LEU A 13 -3.94 -4.35 0.76
C LEU A 13 -4.35 -4.24 -0.70
N ILE A 14 -4.61 -5.37 -1.33
CA ILE A 14 -4.96 -5.35 -2.74
C ILE A 14 -6.32 -4.70 -2.90
N GLY A 15 -6.40 -3.72 -3.80
CA GLY A 15 -7.62 -2.98 -4.00
C GLY A 15 -7.73 -1.73 -3.17
N CYS A 16 -6.78 -1.51 -2.26
CA CYS A 16 -6.81 -0.31 -1.45
C CYS A 16 -6.31 0.88 -2.25
N ASN A 17 -6.87 2.03 -1.93
CA ASN A 17 -6.39 3.27 -2.52
C ASN A 17 -5.12 3.70 -1.84
N VAL A 18 -4.24 4.34 -2.60
CA VAL A 18 -2.98 4.84 -2.07
C VAL A 18 -2.93 6.34 -2.30
N ILE A 19 -2.70 7.09 -1.24
CA ILE A 19 -2.59 8.54 -1.35
C ILE A 19 -1.23 8.95 -0.78
N ASP A 20 -0.70 10.05 -1.32
CA ASP A 20 0.59 10.53 -0.87
C ASP A 20 0.44 11.49 0.30
N GLN A 21 1.54 12.10 0.70
CA GLN A 21 1.51 12.99 1.86
C GLN A 21 0.70 14.25 1.61
N ASN A 22 0.38 14.53 0.36
CA ASN A 22 -0.44 15.67 0.01
C ASN A 22 -1.90 15.30 -0.17
N SER A 23 -2.25 14.09 0.21
CA SER A 23 -3.62 13.59 0.08
C SER A 23 -4.05 13.43 -1.36
N ARG A 24 -3.09 13.19 -2.24
CA ARG A 24 -3.39 12.99 -3.65
C ARG A 24 -3.48 11.50 -3.92
N LEU A 25 -4.51 11.11 -4.64
CA LEU A 25 -4.70 9.70 -4.97
C LEU A 25 -3.67 9.29 -6.01
N LEU A 26 -2.82 8.36 -5.61
CA LEU A 26 -1.83 7.80 -6.53
C LEU A 26 -2.43 6.70 -7.38
N GLY A 27 -3.24 5.85 -6.79
CA GLY A 27 -3.83 4.74 -7.51
C GLY A 27 -4.30 3.70 -6.54
N LYS A 28 -4.44 2.47 -7.06
CA LYS A 28 -4.86 1.35 -6.24
C LYS A 28 -3.81 0.27 -6.30
N ILE A 29 -3.66 -0.44 -5.19
CA ILE A 29 -2.73 -1.56 -5.13
C ILE A 29 -3.34 -2.73 -5.88
N TYR A 30 -2.63 -3.24 -6.86
CA TYR A 30 -3.13 -4.37 -7.64
C TYR A 30 -2.25 -5.60 -7.46
N LYS A 31 -1.09 -5.46 -6.86
CA LYS A 31 -0.18 -6.58 -6.73
C LYS A 31 0.77 -6.35 -5.58
N LEU A 32 1.20 -7.43 -4.97
CA LEU A 32 2.20 -7.39 -3.93
C LEU A 32 3.25 -8.43 -4.25
N GLU A 33 4.50 -8.10 -4.00
CA GLU A 33 5.59 -9.04 -4.19
C GLU A 33 6.57 -8.93 -3.05
N ASN A 34 7.17 -10.05 -2.73
CA ASN A 34 8.21 -10.08 -1.71
C ASN A 34 9.54 -10.30 -2.40
N HIS A 35 10.49 -9.44 -2.13
CA HIS A 35 11.81 -9.55 -2.72
C HIS A 35 12.84 -9.53 -1.59
N GLY A 36 13.15 -10.71 -1.09
CA GLY A 36 14.13 -10.83 -0.03
C GLY A 36 13.62 -10.19 1.25
N ALA A 37 14.32 -9.18 1.70
CA ALA A 37 13.99 -8.54 2.97
C ALA A 37 12.87 -7.53 2.86
N SER A 38 12.46 -7.18 1.65
CA SER A 38 11.48 -6.11 1.46
C SER A 38 10.29 -6.60 0.69
N ASP A 39 9.13 -6.10 1.06
CA ASP A 39 7.92 -6.30 0.29
C ASP A 39 7.71 -5.07 -0.58
N LEU A 40 7.16 -5.30 -1.75
CA LEU A 40 6.87 -4.21 -2.68
C LEU A 40 5.39 -4.19 -2.99
N ILE A 41 4.81 -3.01 -3.02
CA ILE A 41 3.44 -2.86 -3.46
C ILE A 41 3.44 -2.22 -4.84
N PHE A 42 2.60 -2.75 -5.70
CA PHE A 42 2.46 -2.27 -7.06
C PHE A 42 1.14 -1.54 -7.17
N ILE A 43 1.20 -0.30 -7.60
CA ILE A 43 0.05 0.58 -7.62
C ILE A 43 -0.30 0.90 -9.06
N LYS A 44 -1.54 0.68 -9.41
CA LYS A 44 -2.02 0.95 -10.76
C LYS A 44 -2.48 2.39 -10.85
N THR A 45 -1.94 3.13 -11.80
CA THR A 45 -2.32 4.51 -11.99
C THR A 45 -2.78 4.70 -13.44
N ASP A 46 -3.17 5.92 -13.76
CA ASP A 46 -3.57 6.25 -15.13
C ASP A 46 -2.39 6.32 -16.06
N ALA A 47 -1.20 6.46 -15.51
CA ALA A 47 0.00 6.57 -16.33
C ALA A 47 0.85 5.32 -16.15
N GLU A 48 1.90 5.43 -15.36
CA GLU A 48 2.79 4.32 -15.12
C GLU A 48 2.51 3.72 -13.76
N ASP A 49 2.74 2.43 -13.64
CA ASP A 49 2.60 1.79 -12.36
C ASP A 49 3.66 2.32 -11.41
N ILE A 50 3.28 2.44 -10.16
CA ILE A 50 4.17 2.91 -9.11
C ILE A 50 4.52 1.73 -8.23
N ILE A 51 5.79 1.59 -7.89
CA ILE A 51 6.25 0.54 -7.01
C ILE A 51 6.82 1.19 -5.76
N ILE A 52 6.26 0.84 -4.62
CA ILE A 52 6.67 1.43 -3.35
C ILE A 52 7.07 0.32 -2.39
N PRO A 53 8.28 0.38 -1.83
CA PRO A 53 8.66 -0.61 -0.82
C PRO A 53 7.89 -0.39 0.47
N LEU A 54 7.55 -1.49 1.12
CA LEU A 54 6.84 -1.42 2.40
C LEU A 54 7.85 -1.21 3.50
N GLU A 55 8.33 0.02 3.62
CA GLU A 55 9.27 0.40 4.65
C GLU A 55 8.72 1.56 5.44
N ASP A 56 9.14 1.63 6.70
CA ASP A 56 8.59 2.65 7.58
C ASP A 56 8.74 4.05 7.04
N GLN A 57 9.83 4.31 6.34
CA GLN A 57 10.07 5.66 5.85
C GLN A 57 9.10 6.05 4.75
N PHE A 58 8.49 5.08 4.10
CA PHE A 58 7.54 5.38 3.04
C PHE A 58 6.10 5.23 3.48
N LEU A 59 5.86 4.47 4.54
CA LEU A 59 4.50 4.17 4.93
C LEU A 59 3.99 5.21 5.92
N GLY A 60 2.76 5.64 5.70
CA GLY A 60 2.06 6.48 6.65
C GLY A 60 0.99 5.67 7.34
N ASN A 61 -0.20 6.24 7.41
CA ASN A 61 -1.31 5.57 8.08
C ASN A 61 -2.03 4.65 7.12
N PHE A 62 -2.49 3.55 7.66
CA PHE A 62 -3.35 2.65 6.90
C PHE A 62 -4.72 2.67 7.52
N GLU A 63 -5.73 3.03 6.73
CA GLU A 63 -7.09 3.10 7.23
C GLU A 63 -7.89 1.98 6.59
N LEU A 64 -8.07 0.93 7.36
CA LEU A 64 -8.75 -0.24 6.86
C LEU A 64 -10.21 0.05 6.53
N GLU A 65 -10.84 0.87 7.33
CA GLU A 65 -12.23 1.19 7.10
C GLU A 65 -12.45 1.89 5.77
N LYS A 66 -11.47 2.67 5.36
CA LYS A 66 -11.58 3.40 4.11
C LYS A 66 -10.83 2.74 2.99
N ASN A 67 -10.17 1.62 3.29
CA ASN A 67 -9.35 0.92 2.30
C ASN A 67 -8.35 1.88 1.67
N THR A 68 -7.69 2.65 2.52
CA THR A 68 -6.77 3.69 2.05
C THR A 68 -5.46 3.58 2.77
N LEU A 69 -4.38 3.63 2.01
CA LEU A 69 -3.04 3.61 2.56
C LEU A 69 -2.37 4.95 2.25
N ASN A 70 -1.85 5.57 3.29
CA ASN A 70 -1.10 6.81 3.14
C ASN A 70 0.37 6.49 3.02
N VAL A 71 1.05 7.13 2.08
CA VAL A 71 2.48 6.91 1.89
C VAL A 71 3.16 8.25 1.75
N ASN A 72 4.46 8.25 2.04
CA ASN A 72 5.31 9.42 1.80
C ASN A 72 5.98 9.23 0.45
N TRP A 73 5.38 9.72 -0.59
CA TRP A 73 5.87 9.51 -1.94
C TRP A 73 5.88 10.83 -2.68
N GLU A 74 7.01 11.18 -3.19
CA GLU A 74 7.13 12.42 -3.95
C GLU A 74 7.30 12.17 -5.40
#